data_75de1865cd8fd7d5c4ae07d6e4e139fc
#
_entry.id   75de1865cd8fd7d5c4ae07d6e4e139fc
#
_cell.length_a   1.000
_cell.length_b   1.000
_cell.length_c   1.000
_cell.angle_alpha   90.00
_cell.angle_beta   90.00
_cell.angle_gamma   90.00
#
_symmetry.space_group_name_H-M   'P 1'
#
loop_
_entity.id
_entity.type
_entity.pdbx_description
1 polymer ?
#
loop_
_entity_poly.entity_id
_entity_poly.type
_entity_poly.pdbx_seq_one_letter_code
_entity_poly.pdbx_strand_id
1 'polypeptide(L)'
;MEVLAEEPKIVKYLDIPIQHIHDGILRRMNRRGDGAYVEALFRKLRERIPGLVLRTSLITGLPGEGEEEFQQLCQFLKRAKLERVGAFPFSPEEGTPAAEMEHPDAETAQARAEIVEELQSRIMDQYNESLLGKTLEVLCDGYDPEGDRYYGRTYADSPEIDGKVWFTAEGRIKTGSFCQVQVTGVQDGELVGQEDRA
;
A
#
# COMPACT_ATOMS: atom_id res chain seq x y z
N MET A 1 9.75 -2.33 17.59
CA MET A 1 9.33 -3.54 16.87
C MET A 1 8.62 -4.51 17.81
N GLU A 2 9.19 -4.82 18.98
CA GLU A 2 8.59 -5.74 19.96
C GLU A 2 7.15 -5.33 20.34
N VAL A 3 6.95 -4.09 20.78
CA VAL A 3 5.62 -3.59 21.13
C VAL A 3 4.62 -3.75 19.98
N LEU A 4 5.04 -3.46 18.74
CA LEU A 4 4.18 -3.59 17.56
C LEU A 4 3.87 -5.05 17.23
N ALA A 5 4.79 -5.97 17.52
CA ALA A 5 4.59 -7.40 17.31
C ALA A 5 3.69 -8.03 18.37
N GLU A 6 3.83 -7.61 19.62
CA GLU A 6 3.25 -8.29 20.80
C GLU A 6 1.94 -7.69 21.27
N GLU A 7 1.74 -6.35 21.10
CA GLU A 7 0.53 -5.68 21.59
C GLU A 7 -0.68 -5.96 20.66
N PRO A 8 -1.71 -6.69 21.13
CA PRO A 8 -2.85 -7.08 20.29
C PRO A 8 -3.76 -5.89 19.90
N LYS A 9 -3.70 -4.78 20.63
CA LYS A 9 -4.47 -3.57 20.31
C LYS A 9 -3.85 -2.76 19.17
N ILE A 10 -2.62 -3.07 18.76
CA ILE A 10 -1.94 -2.39 17.65
C ILE A 10 -2.12 -3.24 16.39
N VAL A 11 -2.81 -2.68 15.41
CA VAL A 11 -2.92 -3.32 14.09
C VAL A 11 -1.55 -3.43 13.44
N LYS A 12 -1.32 -4.52 12.73
CA LYS A 12 -0.03 -4.81 12.07
C LYS A 12 0.05 -4.07 10.73
N TYR A 13 0.04 -2.74 10.81
CA TYR A 13 0.08 -1.84 9.67
C TYR A 13 1.06 -0.69 9.93
N LEU A 14 1.98 -0.45 8.99
CA LEU A 14 2.95 0.64 9.07
C LEU A 14 3.01 1.40 7.75
N ASP A 15 2.80 2.70 7.82
CA ASP A 15 3.08 3.63 6.73
C ASP A 15 4.45 4.27 6.94
N ILE A 16 5.37 3.99 6.02
CA ILE A 16 6.75 4.49 6.04
C ILE A 16 7.04 5.16 4.70
N PRO A 17 6.83 6.47 4.57
CA PRO A 17 7.01 7.19 3.29
C PRO A 17 8.49 7.32 2.95
N ILE A 18 9.01 6.44 2.08
CA ILE A 18 10.42 6.46 1.66
C ILE A 18 10.71 7.46 0.57
N GLN A 19 9.71 7.83 -0.22
CA GLN A 19 9.73 8.74 -1.37
C GLN A 19 10.51 8.19 -2.58
N HIS A 20 11.67 7.64 -2.39
CA HIS A 20 12.50 7.00 -3.40
C HIS A 20 13.42 5.95 -2.79
N ILE A 21 14.12 5.15 -3.64
CA ILE A 21 15.06 4.12 -3.18
C ILE A 21 16.52 4.41 -3.58
N HIS A 22 16.74 5.24 -4.61
CA HIS A 22 18.08 5.53 -5.11
C HIS A 22 18.87 6.44 -4.17
N ASP A 23 20.10 6.05 -3.83
CA ASP A 23 20.96 6.73 -2.84
C ASP A 23 21.22 8.21 -3.17
N GLY A 24 21.44 8.52 -4.44
CA GLY A 24 21.68 9.89 -4.91
C GLY A 24 20.50 10.80 -4.65
N ILE A 25 19.28 10.28 -4.87
CA ILE A 25 18.03 11.03 -4.65
C ILE A 25 17.76 11.16 -3.16
N LEU A 26 17.89 10.08 -2.38
CA LEU A 26 17.73 10.12 -0.91
C LEU A 26 18.67 11.16 -0.27
N ARG A 27 19.91 11.25 -0.72
CA ARG A 27 20.87 12.27 -0.25
C ARG A 27 20.44 13.68 -0.62
N ARG A 28 19.94 13.93 -1.84
CA ARG A 28 19.41 15.25 -2.25
C ARG A 28 18.22 15.68 -1.42
N MET A 29 17.40 14.73 -0.99
CA MET A 29 16.28 14.94 -0.09
C MET A 29 16.70 15.09 1.39
N ASN A 30 18.00 15.06 1.69
CA ASN A 30 18.53 15.08 3.05
C ASN A 30 17.96 13.96 3.95
N ARG A 31 17.66 12.80 3.35
CA ARG A 31 17.20 11.64 4.11
C ARG A 31 18.36 10.85 4.67
N ARG A 32 18.18 10.36 5.91
CA ARG A 32 19.17 9.48 6.55
C ARG A 32 19.00 8.05 6.03
N GLY A 33 20.13 7.37 5.78
CA GLY A 33 20.17 6.03 5.24
C GLY A 33 20.25 6.03 3.71
N ASP A 34 20.41 4.84 3.16
CA ASP A 34 20.49 4.55 1.74
C ASP A 34 19.44 3.51 1.35
N GLY A 35 19.37 3.15 0.06
CA GLY A 35 18.41 2.16 -0.43
C GLY A 35 18.61 0.79 0.22
N ALA A 36 19.85 0.38 0.48
CA ALA A 36 20.15 -0.88 1.14
C ALA A 36 19.64 -0.90 2.59
N TYR A 37 19.75 0.22 3.30
CA TYR A 37 19.19 0.38 4.63
C TYR A 37 17.65 0.25 4.62
N VAL A 38 16.97 0.88 3.66
CA VAL A 38 15.51 0.82 3.52
C VAL A 38 15.07 -0.62 3.24
N GLU A 39 15.71 -1.31 2.29
CA GLU A 39 15.40 -2.71 1.99
C GLU A 39 15.61 -3.63 3.21
N ALA A 40 16.72 -3.44 3.92
CA ALA A 40 17.02 -4.20 5.13
C ALA A 40 15.99 -3.93 6.25
N LEU A 41 15.55 -2.67 6.40
CA LEU A 41 14.52 -2.28 7.36
C LEU A 41 13.19 -2.99 7.06
N PHE A 42 12.71 -2.96 5.83
CA PHE A 42 11.44 -3.59 5.44
C PHE A 42 11.49 -5.10 5.62
N ARG A 43 12.58 -5.74 5.22
CA ARG A 43 12.78 -7.17 5.47
C ARG A 43 12.74 -7.50 6.97
N LYS A 44 13.48 -6.76 7.79
CA LYS A 44 13.52 -6.95 9.24
C LYS A 44 12.14 -6.75 9.90
N LEU A 45 11.36 -5.78 9.42
CA LEU A 45 10.00 -5.54 9.89
C LEU A 45 9.10 -6.74 9.63
N ARG A 46 9.12 -7.30 8.41
CA ARG A 46 8.32 -8.48 8.06
C ARG A 46 8.74 -9.74 8.83
N GLU A 47 10.06 -9.93 9.03
CA GLU A 47 10.58 -11.06 9.82
C GLU A 47 10.15 -11.00 11.29
N ARG A 48 10.03 -9.78 11.84
CA ARG A 48 9.73 -9.58 13.27
C ARG A 48 8.25 -9.43 13.57
N ILE A 49 7.44 -9.07 12.60
CA ILE A 49 6.02 -8.77 12.79
C ILE A 49 5.21 -9.58 11.75
N PRO A 50 4.82 -10.82 12.10
CA PRO A 50 3.99 -11.63 11.22
C PRO A 50 2.67 -10.93 10.87
N GLY A 51 2.27 -10.98 9.58
CA GLY A 51 1.06 -10.32 9.10
C GLY A 51 1.18 -8.80 8.93
N LEU A 52 2.39 -8.23 9.02
CA LEU A 52 2.59 -6.80 8.82
C LEU A 52 2.25 -6.38 7.40
N VAL A 53 1.37 -5.41 7.28
CA VAL A 53 1.10 -4.66 6.06
C VAL A 53 2.01 -3.43 6.02
N LEU A 54 2.74 -3.28 4.94
CA LEU A 54 3.63 -2.15 4.71
C LEU A 54 3.04 -1.22 3.65
N ARG A 55 2.90 0.04 4.01
CA ARG A 55 2.55 1.13 3.11
C ARG A 55 3.75 2.05 2.91
N THR A 56 3.86 2.62 1.72
CA THR A 56 4.80 3.70 1.42
C THR A 56 4.20 4.69 0.43
N SER A 57 4.76 5.89 0.42
CA SER A 57 4.55 6.88 -0.63
C SER A 57 5.84 7.08 -1.40
N LEU A 58 5.72 7.20 -2.72
CA LEU A 58 6.81 7.43 -3.66
C LEU A 58 6.57 8.73 -4.43
N ILE A 59 7.65 9.38 -4.82
CA ILE A 59 7.60 10.55 -5.70
C ILE A 59 8.43 10.22 -6.94
N THR A 60 7.85 10.38 -8.11
CA THR A 60 8.49 10.21 -9.42
C THR A 60 8.87 11.57 -10.03
N GLY A 61 9.94 11.63 -10.80
CA GLY A 61 10.40 12.88 -11.38
C GLY A 61 11.13 13.80 -10.42
N LEU A 62 11.66 13.29 -9.31
CA LEU A 62 12.47 14.06 -8.37
C LEU A 62 13.75 14.59 -9.03
N PRO A 63 14.33 15.71 -8.51
CA PRO A 63 15.61 16.21 -9.00
C PRO A 63 16.69 15.14 -9.05
N GLY A 64 17.23 14.93 -10.26
CA GLY A 64 18.24 13.94 -10.57
C GLY A 64 17.72 12.51 -10.78
N GLU A 65 16.41 12.33 -10.92
CA GLU A 65 15.84 11.05 -11.36
C GLU A 65 15.94 10.94 -12.90
N GLY A 66 16.95 10.20 -13.36
CA GLY A 66 17.05 9.73 -14.74
C GLY A 66 16.37 8.37 -14.90
N GLU A 67 16.63 7.76 -16.07
CA GLU A 67 16.06 6.44 -16.38
C GLU A 67 16.60 5.35 -15.45
N GLU A 68 17.89 5.39 -15.12
CA GLU A 68 18.52 4.39 -14.25
C GLU A 68 17.94 4.42 -12.84
N GLU A 69 17.78 5.60 -12.25
CA GLU A 69 17.20 5.81 -10.92
C GLU A 69 15.75 5.33 -10.87
N PHE A 70 14.97 5.63 -11.89
CA PHE A 70 13.59 5.17 -12.02
C PHE A 70 13.50 3.65 -12.16
N GLN A 71 14.36 3.04 -12.98
CA GLN A 71 14.42 1.58 -13.11
C GLN A 71 14.79 0.89 -11.78
N GLN A 72 15.68 1.48 -10.98
CA GLN A 72 16.00 0.95 -9.64
C GLN A 72 14.79 1.01 -8.72
N LEU A 73 13.96 2.06 -8.79
CA LEU A 73 12.72 2.18 -8.03
C LEU A 73 11.73 1.07 -8.41
N CYS A 74 11.51 0.84 -9.71
CA CYS A 74 10.65 -0.23 -10.19
C CYS A 74 11.15 -1.63 -9.79
N GLN A 75 12.46 -1.87 -9.85
CA GLN A 75 13.05 -3.13 -9.42
C GLN A 75 12.89 -3.34 -7.91
N PHE A 76 13.06 -2.29 -7.12
CA PHE A 76 12.81 -2.35 -5.68
C PHE A 76 11.37 -2.78 -5.38
N LEU A 77 10.37 -2.19 -6.01
CA LEU A 77 8.96 -2.54 -5.81
C LEU A 77 8.69 -4.01 -6.14
N LYS A 78 9.23 -4.51 -7.26
CA LYS A 78 9.11 -5.92 -7.67
C LYS A 78 9.71 -6.90 -6.64
N ARG A 79 10.81 -6.50 -5.97
CA ARG A 79 11.44 -7.31 -4.93
C ARG A 79 10.74 -7.18 -3.58
N ALA A 80 10.41 -5.95 -3.20
CA ALA A 80 9.86 -5.64 -1.89
C ALA A 80 8.40 -6.08 -1.74
N LYS A 81 7.63 -6.09 -2.85
CA LYS A 81 6.20 -6.48 -2.89
C LYS A 81 5.43 -5.86 -1.72
N LEU A 82 5.50 -4.52 -1.62
CA LEU A 82 4.78 -3.80 -0.58
C LEU A 82 3.28 -3.88 -0.84
N GLU A 83 2.51 -4.08 0.21
CA GLU A 83 1.07 -4.30 0.13
C GLU A 83 0.33 -3.02 -0.32
N ARG A 84 0.86 -1.85 0.05
CA ARG A 84 0.26 -0.56 -0.29
C ARG A 84 1.33 0.44 -0.74
N VAL A 85 1.17 1.03 -1.92
CA VAL A 85 2.06 2.06 -2.44
C VAL A 85 1.24 3.14 -3.12
N GLY A 86 1.45 4.40 -2.74
CA GLY A 86 0.98 5.56 -3.48
C GLY A 86 2.14 6.18 -4.26
N ALA A 87 1.93 6.51 -5.54
CA ALA A 87 2.89 7.22 -6.36
C ALA A 87 2.38 8.62 -6.70
N PHE A 88 3.26 9.61 -6.59
CA PHE A 88 2.93 11.00 -6.85
C PHE A 88 3.97 11.61 -7.79
N PRO A 89 3.58 12.31 -8.86
CA PRO A 89 4.52 13.08 -9.65
C PRO A 89 5.09 14.22 -8.82
N PHE A 90 6.38 14.51 -8.99
CA PHE A 90 7.03 15.64 -8.34
C PHE A 90 6.40 16.95 -8.79
N SER A 91 6.03 17.78 -7.83
CA SER A 91 5.55 19.14 -8.02
C SER A 91 6.55 20.11 -7.38
N PRO A 92 7.24 20.93 -8.16
CA PRO A 92 8.16 21.92 -7.60
C PRO A 92 7.40 23.03 -6.86
N GLU A 93 7.71 23.18 -5.57
CA GLU A 93 7.11 24.20 -4.72
C GLU A 93 7.99 25.45 -4.70
N GLU A 94 7.42 26.61 -5.00
CA GLU A 94 8.13 27.90 -5.02
C GLU A 94 8.87 28.16 -3.70
N GLY A 95 10.11 28.64 -3.80
CA GLY A 95 10.95 28.96 -2.64
C GLY A 95 11.62 27.74 -2.00
N THR A 96 11.47 26.53 -2.57
CA THR A 96 12.21 25.36 -2.11
C THR A 96 13.50 25.13 -2.92
N PRO A 97 14.58 24.61 -2.31
CA PRO A 97 15.78 24.23 -3.06
C PRO A 97 15.50 23.24 -4.21
N ALA A 98 14.52 22.36 -4.05
CA ALA A 98 14.17 21.36 -5.05
C ALA A 98 13.58 21.97 -6.34
N ALA A 99 12.87 23.09 -6.22
CA ALA A 99 12.31 23.79 -7.38
C ALA A 99 13.40 24.42 -8.28
N GLU A 100 14.56 24.75 -7.70
CA GLU A 100 15.71 25.32 -8.41
C GLU A 100 16.66 24.25 -8.99
N MET A 101 16.43 22.97 -8.70
CA MET A 101 17.23 21.87 -9.21
C MET A 101 16.69 21.39 -10.55
N GLU A 102 17.59 20.89 -11.40
CA GLU A 102 17.19 20.21 -12.62
C GLU A 102 16.42 18.91 -12.31
N HIS A 103 15.23 18.78 -12.87
CA HIS A 103 14.34 17.63 -12.70
C HIS A 103 13.64 17.29 -14.02
N PRO A 104 13.10 16.07 -14.17
CA PRO A 104 12.25 15.72 -15.30
C PRO A 104 11.04 16.67 -15.42
N ASP A 105 10.51 16.81 -16.64
CA ASP A 105 9.28 17.57 -16.84
C ASP A 105 8.06 16.87 -16.21
N ALA A 106 6.98 17.62 -16.09
CA ALA A 106 5.75 17.13 -15.44
C ALA A 106 5.13 15.94 -16.18
N GLU A 107 5.25 15.87 -17.52
CA GLU A 107 4.74 14.76 -18.31
C GLU A 107 5.53 13.48 -18.02
N THR A 108 6.85 13.56 -17.95
CA THR A 108 7.73 12.44 -17.57
C THR A 108 7.45 11.98 -16.13
N ALA A 109 7.30 12.92 -15.19
CA ALA A 109 7.00 12.60 -13.81
C ALA A 109 5.65 11.87 -13.67
N GLN A 110 4.62 12.36 -14.39
CA GLN A 110 3.30 11.75 -14.41
C GLN A 110 3.33 10.35 -15.06
N ALA A 111 3.95 10.19 -16.21
CA ALA A 111 4.08 8.89 -16.88
C ALA A 111 4.79 7.85 -15.99
N ARG A 112 5.81 8.26 -15.24
CA ARG A 112 6.49 7.38 -14.29
C ARG A 112 5.61 7.00 -13.09
N ALA A 113 4.77 7.93 -12.60
CA ALA A 113 3.80 7.61 -11.54
C ALA A 113 2.80 6.54 -12.01
N GLU A 114 2.26 6.68 -13.22
CA GLU A 114 1.34 5.71 -13.83
C GLU A 114 1.99 4.33 -13.99
N ILE A 115 3.27 4.26 -14.39
CA ILE A 115 4.01 2.98 -14.43
C ILE A 115 4.13 2.35 -13.05
N VAL A 116 4.40 3.15 -12.01
CA VAL A 116 4.45 2.65 -10.62
C VAL A 116 3.10 2.14 -10.17
N GLU A 117 2.02 2.85 -10.49
CA GLU A 117 0.64 2.45 -10.15
C GLU A 117 0.25 1.14 -10.85
N GLU A 118 0.57 0.99 -12.14
CA GLU A 118 0.33 -0.26 -12.86
C GLU A 118 1.13 -1.44 -12.26
N LEU A 119 2.39 -1.20 -11.89
CA LEU A 119 3.20 -2.20 -11.22
C LEU A 119 2.61 -2.58 -9.85
N GLN A 120 2.15 -1.59 -9.10
CA GLN A 120 1.53 -1.80 -7.79
C GLN A 120 0.21 -2.55 -7.89
N SER A 121 -0.62 -2.27 -8.89
CA SER A 121 -1.85 -3.01 -9.15
C SER A 121 -1.58 -4.51 -9.27
N ARG A 122 -0.56 -4.90 -10.02
CA ARG A 122 -0.16 -6.31 -10.18
C ARG A 122 0.34 -6.95 -8.87
N ILE A 123 1.01 -6.17 -8.01
CA ILE A 123 1.47 -6.63 -6.70
C ILE A 123 0.27 -6.83 -5.77
N MET A 124 -0.69 -5.92 -5.83
CA MET A 124 -1.96 -5.99 -5.10
C MET A 124 -2.78 -7.22 -5.49
N ASP A 125 -2.88 -7.51 -6.80
CA ASP A 125 -3.57 -8.71 -7.28
C ASP A 125 -2.97 -9.97 -6.68
N GLN A 126 -1.64 -10.09 -6.68
CA GLN A 126 -0.94 -11.22 -6.05
C GLN A 126 -1.19 -11.29 -4.52
N TYR A 127 -1.23 -10.15 -3.85
CA TYR A 127 -1.55 -10.09 -2.43
C TYR A 127 -2.98 -10.54 -2.18
N ASN A 128 -3.95 -10.02 -2.91
CA ASN A 128 -5.37 -10.37 -2.79
C ASN A 128 -5.60 -11.87 -3.10
N GLU A 129 -4.97 -12.40 -4.15
CA GLU A 129 -5.00 -13.84 -4.45
C GLU A 129 -4.47 -14.70 -3.29
N SER A 130 -3.45 -14.22 -2.57
CA SER A 130 -2.91 -14.91 -1.41
C SER A 130 -3.87 -14.99 -0.22
N LEU A 131 -4.93 -14.21 -0.24
CA LEU A 131 -5.96 -14.17 0.80
C LEU A 131 -7.15 -15.11 0.50
N LEU A 132 -7.23 -15.70 -0.69
CA LEU A 132 -8.29 -16.63 -1.04
C LEU A 132 -8.38 -17.78 -0.05
N GLY A 133 -9.60 -18.07 0.40
CA GLY A 133 -9.90 -19.12 1.38
C GLY A 133 -9.56 -18.76 2.83
N LYS A 134 -8.96 -17.60 3.10
CA LYS A 134 -8.71 -17.12 4.47
C LYS A 134 -9.93 -16.44 5.03
N THR A 135 -10.11 -16.54 6.35
CA THR A 135 -11.09 -15.75 7.10
C THR A 135 -10.40 -14.50 7.63
N LEU A 136 -10.98 -13.33 7.34
CA LEU A 136 -10.49 -12.02 7.72
C LEU A 136 -11.47 -11.34 8.67
N GLU A 137 -10.96 -10.62 9.65
CA GLU A 137 -11.76 -9.70 10.45
C GLU A 137 -12.02 -8.43 9.64
N VAL A 138 -13.29 -8.11 9.42
CA VAL A 138 -13.76 -6.98 8.61
C VAL A 138 -14.63 -6.07 9.47
N LEU A 139 -14.30 -4.79 9.51
CA LEU A 139 -15.18 -3.76 10.03
C LEU A 139 -16.22 -3.42 8.96
N CYS A 140 -17.48 -3.70 9.24
CA CYS A 140 -18.58 -3.38 8.32
C CYS A 140 -18.79 -1.87 8.25
N ASP A 141 -18.55 -1.27 7.09
CA ASP A 141 -18.74 0.16 6.83
C ASP A 141 -20.14 0.47 6.30
N GLY A 142 -20.83 -0.50 5.69
CA GLY A 142 -22.18 -0.29 5.19
C GLY A 142 -22.77 -1.47 4.42
N TYR A 143 -23.91 -1.19 3.79
CA TYR A 143 -24.66 -2.12 2.96
C TYR A 143 -25.01 -1.46 1.62
N ASP A 144 -24.82 -2.19 0.55
CA ASP A 144 -25.16 -1.81 -0.81
C ASP A 144 -26.48 -2.53 -1.17
N PRO A 145 -27.61 -1.81 -1.24
CA PRO A 145 -28.90 -2.42 -1.56
C PRO A 145 -29.05 -2.83 -3.02
N GLU A 146 -28.25 -2.27 -3.94
CA GLU A 146 -28.30 -2.63 -5.35
C GLU A 146 -27.61 -3.98 -5.60
N GLY A 147 -26.47 -4.18 -4.94
CA GLY A 147 -25.71 -5.42 -5.01
C GLY A 147 -26.14 -6.48 -3.99
N ASP A 148 -27.09 -6.18 -3.08
CA ASP A 148 -27.51 -7.05 -1.97
C ASP A 148 -26.31 -7.61 -1.18
N ARG A 149 -25.37 -6.72 -0.83
CA ARG A 149 -24.12 -7.07 -0.17
C ARG A 149 -23.66 -6.01 0.81
N TYR A 150 -22.90 -6.43 1.80
CA TYR A 150 -22.19 -5.55 2.71
C TYR A 150 -20.83 -5.18 2.14
N TYR A 151 -20.29 -4.08 2.63
CA TYR A 151 -18.90 -3.72 2.40
C TYR A 151 -18.24 -3.25 3.69
N GLY A 152 -16.93 -3.41 3.74
CA GLY A 152 -16.13 -3.04 4.88
C GLY A 152 -14.65 -3.05 4.55
N ARG A 153 -13.83 -2.97 5.56
CA ARG A 153 -12.37 -2.98 5.44
C ARG A 153 -11.72 -3.85 6.50
N THR A 154 -10.55 -4.37 6.17
CA THR A 154 -9.68 -5.05 7.12
C THR A 154 -8.71 -4.07 7.77
N TYR A 155 -7.84 -4.57 8.66
CA TYR A 155 -6.74 -3.77 9.21
C TYR A 155 -5.70 -3.35 8.15
N ALA A 156 -5.72 -3.97 6.97
CA ALA A 156 -4.81 -3.72 5.86
C ALA A 156 -5.26 -2.55 4.96
N ASP A 157 -6.44 -1.99 5.21
CA ASP A 157 -7.09 -1.05 4.32
C ASP A 157 -7.29 0.31 4.99
N SER A 158 -6.70 1.36 4.44
CA SER A 158 -6.94 2.73 4.88
C SER A 158 -8.34 3.20 4.43
N PRO A 159 -9.12 3.81 5.34
CA PRO A 159 -10.45 4.33 5.01
C PRO A 159 -10.41 5.27 3.79
N GLU A 160 -11.33 5.10 2.86
CA GLU A 160 -11.54 5.97 1.68
C GLU A 160 -10.37 6.01 0.67
N ILE A 161 -9.26 5.31 0.94
CA ILE A 161 -8.07 5.31 0.09
C ILE A 161 -7.85 3.95 -0.56
N ASP A 162 -7.88 2.88 0.26
CA ASP A 162 -7.67 1.51 -0.22
C ASP A 162 -9.01 0.86 -0.61
N GLY A 163 -8.96 -0.33 -1.21
CA GLY A 163 -10.13 -1.08 -1.63
C GLY A 163 -11.03 -1.56 -0.48
N LYS A 164 -12.13 -2.19 -0.84
CA LYS A 164 -13.11 -2.72 0.11
C LYS A 164 -13.10 -4.25 0.09
N VAL A 165 -13.67 -4.81 1.15
CA VAL A 165 -14.12 -6.20 1.17
C VAL A 165 -15.62 -6.22 1.00
N TRP A 166 -16.09 -6.81 -0.08
CA TRP A 166 -17.52 -7.02 -0.35
C TRP A 166 -17.92 -8.40 0.17
N PHE A 167 -19.03 -8.50 0.88
CA PHE A 167 -19.43 -9.79 1.41
C PHE A 167 -20.94 -9.93 1.59
N THR A 168 -21.39 -11.17 1.54
CA THR A 168 -22.78 -11.55 1.83
C THR A 168 -22.88 -12.08 3.26
N ALA A 169 -24.06 -11.97 3.86
CA ALA A 169 -24.37 -12.50 5.18
C ALA A 169 -25.80 -13.02 5.24
N GLU A 170 -26.05 -14.07 6.05
CA GLU A 170 -27.40 -14.63 6.24
C GLU A 170 -28.32 -13.73 7.10
N GLY A 171 -27.77 -12.74 7.77
CA GLY A 171 -28.52 -11.86 8.65
C GLY A 171 -28.07 -10.42 8.55
N ARG A 172 -28.75 -9.55 9.29
CA ARG A 172 -28.41 -8.14 9.31
C ARG A 172 -27.14 -7.87 10.11
N ILE A 173 -26.14 -7.30 9.44
CA ILE A 173 -24.91 -6.79 10.07
C ILE A 173 -25.07 -5.30 10.35
N LYS A 174 -24.68 -4.89 11.54
CA LYS A 174 -24.72 -3.49 11.94
C LYS A 174 -23.47 -2.78 11.44
N THR A 175 -23.61 -1.65 10.76
CA THR A 175 -22.50 -0.76 10.43
C THR A 175 -21.73 -0.38 11.69
N GLY A 176 -20.40 -0.45 11.61
CA GLY A 176 -19.48 -0.23 12.72
C GLY A 176 -19.23 -1.47 13.59
N SER A 177 -19.76 -2.65 13.23
CA SER A 177 -19.42 -3.91 13.91
C SER A 177 -18.34 -4.68 13.15
N PHE A 178 -17.55 -5.45 13.87
CA PHE A 178 -16.63 -6.42 13.28
C PHE A 178 -17.34 -7.73 12.99
N CYS A 179 -16.99 -8.35 11.88
CA CYS A 179 -17.43 -9.69 11.49
C CYS A 179 -16.27 -10.48 10.88
N GLN A 180 -16.39 -11.80 10.90
CA GLN A 180 -15.44 -12.68 10.22
C GLN A 180 -15.95 -12.92 8.81
N VAL A 181 -15.09 -12.75 7.80
CA VAL A 181 -15.43 -12.93 6.38
C VAL A 181 -14.46 -13.89 5.74
N GLN A 182 -14.98 -15.02 5.23
CA GLN A 182 -14.19 -15.91 4.41
C GLN A 182 -14.08 -15.36 3.00
N VAL A 183 -12.84 -15.11 2.55
CA VAL A 183 -12.57 -14.61 1.19
C VAL A 183 -12.82 -15.72 0.19
N THR A 184 -13.74 -15.51 -0.74
CA THR A 184 -14.12 -16.48 -1.78
C THR A 184 -13.63 -16.10 -3.17
N GLY A 185 -13.22 -14.85 -3.37
CA GLY A 185 -12.76 -14.37 -4.67
C GLY A 185 -12.17 -12.97 -4.63
N VAL A 186 -11.75 -12.51 -5.80
CA VAL A 186 -11.35 -11.13 -6.09
C VAL A 186 -12.16 -10.66 -7.30
N GLN A 187 -12.74 -9.48 -7.21
CA GLN A 187 -13.49 -8.87 -8.30
C GLN A 187 -13.06 -7.39 -8.42
N ASP A 188 -12.68 -6.96 -9.61
CA ASP A 188 -12.24 -5.59 -9.90
C ASP A 188 -11.14 -5.07 -8.93
N GLY A 189 -10.22 -5.97 -8.53
CA GLY A 189 -9.14 -5.66 -7.59
C GLY A 189 -9.55 -5.64 -6.11
N GLU A 190 -10.83 -5.86 -5.78
CA GLU A 190 -11.35 -5.87 -4.42
C GLU A 190 -11.68 -7.30 -3.97
N LEU A 191 -11.58 -7.55 -2.66
CA LEU A 191 -11.91 -8.85 -2.08
C LEU A 191 -13.42 -9.07 -2.04
N VAL A 192 -13.86 -10.28 -2.37
CA VAL A 192 -15.25 -10.73 -2.18
C VAL A 192 -15.29 -11.95 -1.27
N GLY A 193 -16.33 -12.04 -0.45
CA GLY A 193 -16.45 -13.13 0.52
C GLY A 193 -17.85 -13.33 1.06
N GLN A 194 -17.93 -14.15 2.09
CA GLN A 194 -19.16 -14.39 2.84
C GLN A 194 -18.87 -14.35 4.34
N GLU A 195 -19.85 -13.93 5.14
CA GLU A 195 -19.74 -13.97 6.59
C GLU A 195 -19.49 -15.40 7.05
N ASP A 196 -18.45 -15.57 7.87
CA ASP A 196 -18.12 -16.83 8.54
C ASP A 196 -18.63 -16.79 9.97
N ARG A 197 -19.62 -17.62 10.29
CA ARG A 197 -20.28 -17.71 11.61
C ARG A 197 -19.80 -18.87 12.44
N ALA A 198 -18.57 -19.37 12.19
CA ALA A 198 -18.04 -20.50 12.93
C ALA A 198 -17.90 -20.27 14.43
#